data_bf7113ef60776a6eaea1f5b076410d78
#
_entry.id   bf7113ef60776a6eaea1f5b076410d78
#
_cell.length_a   1.000
_cell.length_b   1.000
_cell.length_c   1.000
_cell.angle_alpha   90.00
_cell.angle_beta   90.00
_cell.angle_gamma   90.00
#
_symmetry.space_group_name_H-M   'P 1'
#
loop_
_entity.id
_entity.type
_entity.pdbx_description
1 polymer ?
#
loop_
_entity_poly.entity_id
_entity_poly.type
_entity_poly.pdbx_seq_one_letter_code
_entity_poly.pdbx_strand_id
1 'polypeptide(L)'
;MQMQYSYRAIDKEFHEPWQRTLGNVIEHALKPLLDKHTKDSAQLQIVLDRDKIKRQFLASGYMHLPGKKIVSVTASHDELTPLAKMLAQSLFRQARKHFDRLHAQDQIKRKARR
;
A
#
# COMPACT_ATOMS: atom_id res chain seq x y z
N MET A 1 3.70 7.46 -9.03
CA MET A 1 3.00 6.25 -8.51
C MET A 1 1.65 6.14 -9.18
N GLN A 2 1.34 4.95 -9.70
CA GLN A 2 0.04 4.65 -10.28
C GLN A 2 -0.79 3.84 -9.30
N MET A 3 -2.07 4.19 -9.15
CA MET A 3 -2.99 3.50 -8.26
C MET A 3 -4.17 2.96 -9.06
N GLN A 4 -4.54 1.72 -8.78
CA GLN A 4 -5.71 1.07 -9.35
C GLN A 4 -6.61 0.57 -8.23
N TYR A 5 -7.91 0.80 -8.37
CA TYR A 5 -8.91 0.37 -7.40
C TYR A 5 -9.82 -0.67 -8.01
N SER A 6 -10.06 -1.74 -7.26
CA SER A 6 -11.00 -2.80 -7.63
C SER A 6 -11.95 -3.05 -6.47
N TYR A 7 -13.18 -3.44 -6.80
CA TYR A 7 -14.23 -3.64 -5.80
C TYR A 7 -14.89 -4.99 -6.00
N ARG A 8 -15.13 -5.70 -4.90
CA ARG A 8 -15.86 -6.97 -4.88
C ARG A 8 -17.01 -6.87 -3.90
N ALA A 9 -18.24 -7.03 -4.41
CA ALA A 9 -19.46 -6.97 -3.58
C ALA A 9 -19.57 -5.67 -2.77
N ILE A 10 -19.11 -4.56 -3.35
CA ILE A 10 -19.14 -3.23 -2.75
C ILE A 10 -20.10 -2.34 -3.53
N ASP A 11 -21.08 -1.76 -2.85
CA ASP A 11 -22.02 -0.83 -3.46
C ASP A 11 -21.28 0.42 -3.96
N LYS A 12 -21.77 0.99 -5.07
CA LYS A 12 -21.14 2.14 -5.72
C LYS A 12 -21.00 3.35 -4.80
N GLU A 13 -21.91 3.49 -3.84
CA GLU A 13 -21.89 4.61 -2.89
C GLU A 13 -20.61 4.66 -2.05
N PHE A 14 -19.92 3.52 -1.89
CA PHE A 14 -18.68 3.43 -1.13
C PHE A 14 -17.41 3.66 -1.97
N HIS A 15 -17.51 3.63 -3.31
CA HIS A 15 -16.33 3.68 -4.18
C HIS A 15 -15.60 5.03 -4.06
N GLU A 16 -16.32 6.13 -4.26
CA GLU A 16 -15.69 7.45 -4.21
C GLU A 16 -15.20 7.83 -2.81
N PRO A 17 -15.98 7.62 -1.73
CA PRO A 17 -15.46 7.90 -0.39
C PRO A 17 -14.20 7.10 -0.07
N TRP A 18 -14.14 5.84 -0.47
CA TRP A 18 -12.97 4.99 -0.27
C TRP A 18 -11.74 5.53 -1.02
N GLN A 19 -11.90 5.82 -2.31
CA GLN A 19 -10.81 6.35 -3.13
C GLN A 19 -10.28 7.67 -2.58
N ARG A 20 -11.17 8.56 -2.16
CA ARG A 20 -10.79 9.87 -1.62
C ARG A 20 -10.06 9.72 -0.29
N THR A 21 -10.61 8.94 0.62
CA THR A 21 -10.02 8.75 1.96
C THR A 21 -8.68 8.04 1.87
N LEU A 22 -8.61 6.93 1.17
CA LEU A 22 -7.37 6.17 1.01
C LEU A 22 -6.33 6.96 0.22
N GLY A 23 -6.75 7.63 -0.86
CA GLY A 23 -5.86 8.46 -1.67
C GLY A 23 -5.19 9.54 -0.86
N ASN A 24 -5.94 10.25 0.00
CA ASN A 24 -5.40 11.28 0.87
C ASN A 24 -4.38 10.71 1.86
N VAL A 25 -4.70 9.60 2.51
CA VAL A 25 -3.79 8.98 3.49
C VAL A 25 -2.50 8.50 2.81
N ILE A 26 -2.62 7.88 1.63
CA ILE A 26 -1.46 7.39 0.88
C ILE A 26 -0.60 8.55 0.38
N GLU A 27 -1.22 9.62 -0.11
CA GLU A 27 -0.48 10.79 -0.58
C GLU A 27 0.37 11.41 0.54
N HIS A 28 -0.14 11.45 1.75
CA HIS A 28 0.58 12.04 2.88
C HIS A 28 1.57 11.07 3.53
N ALA A 29 1.26 9.79 3.60
CA ALA A 29 2.06 8.82 4.34
C ALA A 29 3.02 8.01 3.46
N LEU A 30 2.55 7.53 2.31
CA LEU A 30 3.30 6.58 1.49
C LEU A 30 4.01 7.23 0.31
N LYS A 31 3.36 8.17 -0.36
CA LYS A 31 3.93 8.81 -1.56
C LYS A 31 5.29 9.47 -1.33
N PRO A 32 5.53 10.21 -0.22
CA PRO A 32 6.85 10.78 0.02
C PRO A 32 7.95 9.71 0.10
N LEU A 33 7.66 8.57 0.71
CA LEU A 33 8.62 7.47 0.80
C LEU A 33 8.89 6.86 -0.57
N LEU A 34 7.85 6.63 -1.37
CA LEU A 34 7.99 6.05 -2.70
C LEU A 34 8.70 6.99 -3.66
N ASP A 35 8.37 8.29 -3.64
CA ASP A 35 9.02 9.28 -4.50
C ASP A 35 10.51 9.39 -4.23
N LYS A 36 10.91 9.23 -2.97
CA LYS A 36 12.32 9.24 -2.58
C LYS A 36 13.09 8.06 -3.19
N HIS A 37 12.46 6.90 -3.37
CA HIS A 37 13.15 5.66 -3.73
C HIS A 37 12.82 5.13 -5.13
N THR A 38 11.68 5.51 -5.73
CA THR A 38 11.20 4.85 -6.94
C THR A 38 11.05 5.75 -8.16
N LYS A 39 11.16 7.06 -8.02
CA LYS A 39 10.99 8.04 -9.12
C LYS A 39 9.74 7.73 -9.97
N ASP A 40 8.59 7.56 -9.32
CA ASP A 40 7.28 7.31 -9.94
C ASP A 40 7.09 5.93 -10.58
N SER A 41 8.05 5.01 -10.41
CA SER A 41 7.93 3.67 -10.99
C SER A 41 7.08 2.71 -10.15
N ALA A 42 6.62 3.10 -8.98
CA ALA A 42 5.82 2.25 -8.11
C ALA A 42 4.37 2.14 -8.61
N GLN A 43 3.80 0.94 -8.50
CA GLN A 43 2.39 0.67 -8.81
C GLN A 43 1.71 0.10 -7.58
N LEU A 44 0.48 0.55 -7.34
CA LEU A 44 -0.31 0.12 -6.19
C LEU A 44 -1.70 -0.30 -6.65
N GLN A 45 -2.07 -1.53 -6.33
CA GLN A 45 -3.41 -2.07 -6.57
C GLN A 45 -4.13 -2.24 -5.25
N ILE A 46 -5.33 -1.71 -5.16
CA ILE A 46 -6.16 -1.79 -3.96
C ILE A 46 -7.44 -2.54 -4.31
N VAL A 47 -7.74 -3.59 -3.56
CA VAL A 47 -8.99 -4.33 -3.70
C VAL A 47 -9.79 -4.14 -2.42
N LEU A 48 -11.00 -3.62 -2.55
CA LEU A 48 -11.95 -3.51 -1.44
C LEU A 48 -13.02 -4.56 -1.62
N ASP A 49 -13.19 -5.39 -0.60
CA ASP A 49 -14.17 -6.47 -0.57
C ASP A 49 -15.03 -6.31 0.68
N ARG A 50 -16.15 -7.02 0.72
CA ARG A 50 -17.04 -7.01 1.88
C ARG A 50 -17.28 -8.42 2.40
N ASP A 51 -16.99 -8.61 3.68
CA ASP A 51 -17.34 -9.84 4.38
C ASP A 51 -18.75 -9.68 4.96
N LYS A 52 -19.72 -10.31 4.30
CA LYS A 52 -21.13 -10.20 4.69
C LYS A 52 -21.42 -10.89 6.02
N ILE A 53 -20.66 -11.90 6.37
CA ILE A 53 -20.87 -12.67 7.61
C ILE A 53 -20.40 -11.84 8.80
N LYS A 54 -19.21 -11.26 8.73
CA LYS A 54 -18.64 -10.44 9.79
C LYS A 54 -19.04 -8.97 9.70
N ARG A 55 -19.77 -8.58 8.65
CA ARG A 55 -20.19 -7.19 8.39
C ARG A 55 -19.01 -6.21 8.40
N GLN A 56 -17.90 -6.63 7.82
CA GLN A 56 -16.68 -5.83 7.75
C GLN A 56 -16.25 -5.62 6.32
N PHE A 57 -15.52 -4.53 6.09
CA PHE A 57 -14.82 -4.32 4.84
C PHE A 57 -13.45 -4.98 4.94
N LEU A 58 -13.03 -5.62 3.85
CA LEU A 58 -11.71 -6.21 3.70
C LEU A 58 -10.95 -5.43 2.62
N ALA A 59 -9.79 -4.94 2.95
CA ALA A 59 -8.96 -4.23 1.99
C ALA A 59 -7.64 -4.98 1.79
N SER A 60 -7.25 -5.15 0.53
CA SER A 60 -5.97 -5.73 0.16
C SER A 60 -5.20 -4.74 -0.69
N GLY A 61 -3.93 -4.55 -0.37
CA GLY A 61 -3.03 -3.70 -1.14
C GLY A 61 -1.89 -4.52 -1.71
N TYR A 62 -1.63 -4.34 -3.00
CA TYR A 62 -0.51 -4.99 -3.70
C TYR A 62 0.37 -3.90 -4.28
N MET A 63 1.60 -3.82 -3.79
CA MET A 63 2.53 -2.78 -4.17
C MET A 63 3.71 -3.39 -4.92
N HIS A 64 3.91 -2.93 -6.17
CA HIS A 64 5.03 -3.34 -7.00
C HIS A 64 6.19 -2.37 -6.78
N LEU A 65 7.27 -2.87 -6.21
CA LEU A 65 8.46 -2.09 -5.89
C LEU A 65 9.61 -2.45 -6.82
N PRO A 66 10.64 -1.58 -6.93
CA PRO A 66 11.84 -1.91 -7.70
C PRO A 66 12.48 -3.22 -7.21
N GLY A 67 13.15 -3.94 -8.11
CA GLY A 67 13.75 -5.24 -7.82
C GLY A 67 12.77 -6.39 -7.96
N LYS A 68 11.66 -6.19 -8.67
CA LYS A 68 10.60 -7.19 -8.89
C LYS A 68 9.96 -7.68 -7.59
N LYS A 69 9.95 -6.84 -6.57
CA LYS A 69 9.33 -7.16 -5.29
C LYS A 69 7.86 -6.76 -5.29
N ILE A 70 7.00 -7.68 -4.93
CA ILE A 70 5.57 -7.41 -4.70
C ILE A 70 5.33 -7.54 -3.20
N VAL A 71 4.82 -6.46 -2.61
CA VAL A 71 4.41 -6.42 -1.21
C VAL A 71 2.89 -6.50 -1.17
N SER A 72 2.35 -7.44 -0.40
CA SER A 72 0.91 -7.56 -0.21
C SER A 72 0.55 -7.39 1.26
N VAL A 73 -0.49 -6.60 1.52
CA VAL A 73 -1.01 -6.37 2.86
C VAL A 73 -2.53 -6.50 2.84
N THR A 74 -3.09 -6.91 3.96
CA THR A 74 -4.55 -6.98 4.13
C THR A 74 -4.93 -6.34 5.45
N ALA A 75 -6.13 -5.76 5.48
CA ALA A 75 -6.70 -5.19 6.69
C ALA A 75 -8.22 -5.34 6.64
N SER A 76 -8.85 -5.33 7.79
CA SER A 76 -10.31 -5.38 7.88
C SER A 76 -10.80 -4.44 8.96
N HIS A 77 -11.95 -3.83 8.73
CA HIS A 77 -12.62 -2.94 9.66
C HIS A 77 -14.06 -2.74 9.24
N ASP A 78 -14.93 -2.40 10.17
CA ASP A 78 -16.33 -2.12 9.86
C ASP A 78 -16.54 -0.70 9.28
N GLU A 79 -15.56 0.18 9.40
CA GLU A 79 -15.60 1.54 8.86
C GLU A 79 -14.46 1.77 7.85
N LEU A 80 -14.75 2.57 6.80
CA LEU A 80 -13.80 2.81 5.73
C LEU A 80 -12.62 3.69 6.15
N THR A 81 -12.86 4.74 6.94
CA THR A 81 -11.79 5.67 7.32
C THR A 81 -10.70 5.00 8.17
N PRO A 82 -11.02 4.28 9.25
CA PRO A 82 -10.01 3.52 9.97
C PRO A 82 -9.33 2.46 9.11
N LEU A 83 -10.09 1.80 8.23
CA LEU A 83 -9.54 0.79 7.32
C LEU A 83 -8.48 1.39 6.39
N ALA A 84 -8.76 2.57 5.82
CA ALA A 84 -7.81 3.26 4.96
C ALA A 84 -6.51 3.58 5.69
N LYS A 85 -6.59 4.05 6.93
CA LYS A 85 -5.42 4.33 7.76
C LYS A 85 -4.62 3.07 8.07
N MET A 86 -5.30 1.98 8.43
CA MET A 86 -4.66 0.70 8.73
C MET A 86 -3.91 0.17 7.50
N LEU A 87 -4.56 0.21 6.33
CA LEU A 87 -3.97 -0.29 5.09
C LEU A 87 -2.75 0.55 4.70
N ALA A 88 -2.86 1.88 4.75
CA ALA A 88 -1.76 2.78 4.41
C ALA A 88 -0.57 2.60 5.35
N GLN A 89 -0.80 2.44 6.64
CA GLN A 89 0.27 2.19 7.61
C GLN A 89 0.98 0.86 7.34
N SER A 90 0.23 -0.18 7.00
CA SER A 90 0.82 -1.48 6.68
C SER A 90 1.66 -1.41 5.41
N LEU A 91 1.17 -0.72 4.38
CA LEU A 91 1.92 -0.51 3.15
C LEU A 91 3.19 0.30 3.39
N PHE A 92 3.10 1.38 4.17
CA PHE A 92 4.25 2.21 4.52
C PHE A 92 5.32 1.38 5.25
N ARG A 93 4.91 0.60 6.23
CA ARG A 93 5.82 -0.22 7.04
C ARG A 93 6.55 -1.25 6.18
N GLN A 94 5.83 -1.91 5.28
CA GLN A 94 6.43 -2.91 4.39
C GLN A 94 7.35 -2.27 3.34
N ALA A 95 6.97 -1.12 2.78
CA ALA A 95 7.80 -0.40 1.82
C ALA A 95 9.11 0.06 2.48
N ARG A 96 9.02 0.65 3.67
CA ARG A 96 10.19 1.11 4.41
C ARG A 96 11.14 -0.05 4.72
N LYS A 97 10.59 -1.18 5.15
CA LYS A 97 11.38 -2.37 5.43
C LYS A 97 12.13 -2.87 4.19
N HIS A 98 11.47 -2.84 3.03
CA HIS A 98 12.09 -3.23 1.77
C HIS A 98 13.24 -2.30 1.38
N PHE A 99 13.02 -0.98 1.46
CA PHE A 99 14.06 -0.01 1.12
C PHE A 99 15.23 -0.03 2.08
N ASP A 100 14.97 -0.23 3.37
CA ASP A 100 16.03 -0.39 4.38
C ASP A 100 16.90 -1.61 4.08
N ARG A 101 16.30 -2.73 3.66
CA ARG A 101 17.04 -3.93 3.26
C ARG A 101 17.91 -3.69 2.03
N LEU A 102 17.39 -3.00 1.02
CA LEU A 102 18.16 -2.67 -0.18
C LEU A 102 19.35 -1.79 0.17
N HIS A 103 19.16 -0.79 1.01
CA HIS A 103 20.22 0.10 1.45
C HIS A 103 21.30 -0.66 2.24
N ALA A 104 20.91 -1.56 3.13
CA ALA A 104 21.84 -2.39 3.88
C ALA A 104 22.65 -3.30 2.97
N GLN A 105 22.03 -3.92 1.95
CA GLN A 105 22.72 -4.74 0.98
C GLN A 105 23.74 -3.95 0.17
N ASP A 106 23.41 -2.74 -0.25
CA ASP A 106 24.35 -1.88 -0.96
C ASP A 106 25.56 -1.53 -0.10
N GLN A 107 25.37 -1.25 1.18
CA GLN A 107 26.47 -0.99 2.10
C GLN A 107 27.37 -2.20 2.28
N ILE A 108 26.80 -3.39 2.40
CA ILE A 108 27.58 -4.64 2.49
C ILE A 108 28.39 -4.86 1.24
N LYS A 109 27.81 -4.68 0.06
CA LYS A 109 28.53 -4.82 -1.22
C LYS A 109 29.67 -3.81 -1.34
N ARG A 110 29.47 -2.57 -0.91
CA ARG A 110 30.53 -1.55 -0.92
C ARG A 110 31.69 -1.90 0.00
N LYS A 111 31.39 -2.46 1.17
CA LYS A 111 32.41 -2.91 2.11
C LYS A 111 33.18 -4.12 1.59
N ALA A 112 32.51 -5.04 0.90
CA ALA A 112 33.15 -6.23 0.34
C ALA A 112 34.09 -5.92 -0.83
N ARG A 113 33.94 -4.76 -1.49
CA ARG A 113 34.79 -4.34 -2.61
C ARG A 113 36.08 -3.63 -2.16
N ARG A 114 36.21 -3.35 -0.90
CA ARG A 114 37.42 -2.77 -0.33
C ARG A 114 38.29 -3.88 0.27
#